data_6573d743d78aa932f70e47f401fb5af0
#
_entry.id   6573d743d78aa932f70e47f401fb5af0
#
_cell.length_a   1.000
_cell.length_b   1.000
_cell.length_c   1.000
_cell.angle_alpha   90.00
_cell.angle_beta   90.00
_cell.angle_gamma   90.00
#
_symmetry.space_group_name_H-M   'P 1'
#
loop_
_entity.id
_entity.type
_entity.pdbx_description
1 polymer ?
#
loop_
_entity_poly.entity_id
_entity_poly.type
_entity_poly.pdbx_seq_one_letter_code
_entity_poly.pdbx_strand_id
1 'polypeptide(L)'
;MPDTVFLPDRIEVTRPIPAPPSVIFDIVRSPAGHVAIDASGMLQDYTGEPAEKVGDTFVIHMDRESLNDFPLGKYDVTVHIITFDRDREIAWNLGEDIGIPHFYGYRLEAGEDGVTSVTSYYDWSLVNSDIKERFPIVPESALRASLGILERTARRGL
;
A
#
# COMPACT_ATOMS: atom_id res chain seq x y z
N MET A 1 -11.03 16.11 -2.01
CA MET A 1 -11.16 15.44 -0.70
C MET A 1 -11.20 13.93 -0.90
N PRO A 2 -10.47 13.16 -0.12
CA PRO A 2 -10.57 11.71 -0.16
C PRO A 2 -11.93 11.25 0.34
N ASP A 3 -12.49 10.24 -0.33
CA ASP A 3 -13.71 9.56 0.09
C ASP A 3 -13.31 8.26 0.78
N THR A 4 -13.85 8.01 1.95
CA THR A 4 -13.56 6.81 2.73
C THR A 4 -14.79 5.93 2.86
N VAL A 5 -14.59 4.63 2.61
CA VAL A 5 -15.61 3.60 2.83
C VAL A 5 -15.08 2.62 3.87
N PHE A 6 -15.83 2.45 4.95
CA PHE A 6 -15.55 1.46 5.99
C PHE A 6 -16.45 0.26 5.80
N LEU A 7 -15.87 -0.88 5.51
CA LEU A 7 -16.55 -2.17 5.46
C LEU A 7 -16.16 -2.96 6.72
N PRO A 8 -16.85 -4.05 7.08
CA PRO A 8 -16.55 -4.77 8.31
C PRO A 8 -15.08 -5.19 8.47
N ASP A 9 -14.45 -5.63 7.38
CA ASP A 9 -13.08 -6.13 7.40
C ASP A 9 -12.22 -5.49 6.32
N ARG A 10 -12.55 -4.26 5.90
CA ARG A 10 -11.87 -3.58 4.81
C ARG A 10 -12.07 -2.07 4.91
N ILE A 11 -11.03 -1.33 4.58
CA ILE A 11 -11.08 0.13 4.45
C ILE A 11 -10.66 0.48 3.02
N GLU A 12 -11.39 1.39 2.40
CA GLU A 12 -11.04 1.96 1.09
C GLU A 12 -11.04 3.48 1.18
N VAL A 13 -9.97 4.09 0.70
CA VAL A 13 -9.85 5.56 0.62
C VAL A 13 -9.57 5.93 -0.82
N THR A 14 -10.39 6.79 -1.40
CA THR A 14 -10.27 7.23 -2.79
C THR A 14 -9.91 8.69 -2.87
N ARG A 15 -8.97 9.02 -3.75
CA ARG A 15 -8.52 10.38 -3.99
C ARG A 15 -8.31 10.60 -5.50
N PRO A 16 -8.83 11.70 -6.07
CA PRO A 16 -8.47 12.09 -7.44
C PRO A 16 -7.04 12.63 -7.44
N ILE A 17 -6.19 12.10 -8.35
CA ILE A 17 -4.80 12.53 -8.49
C ILE A 17 -4.59 13.02 -9.92
N PRO A 18 -4.07 14.26 -10.12
CA PRO A 18 -3.87 14.82 -11.46
C PRO A 18 -2.60 14.27 -12.12
N ALA A 19 -2.62 12.99 -12.45
CA ALA A 19 -1.55 12.30 -13.16
C ALA A 19 -2.15 11.12 -13.94
N PRO A 20 -1.47 10.68 -15.05
CA PRO A 20 -1.92 9.49 -15.78
C PRO A 20 -1.80 8.22 -14.93
N PRO A 21 -2.65 7.20 -15.17
CA PRO A 21 -2.55 5.94 -14.43
C PRO A 21 -1.16 5.30 -14.50
N SER A 22 -0.48 5.38 -15.64
CA SER A 22 0.85 4.79 -15.83
C SER A 22 1.89 5.37 -14.88
N VAL A 23 1.84 6.69 -14.64
CA VAL A 23 2.77 7.36 -13.72
C VAL A 23 2.52 6.90 -12.29
N ILE A 24 1.26 6.85 -11.88
CA ILE A 24 0.88 6.41 -10.54
C ILE A 24 1.23 4.93 -10.36
N PHE A 25 0.90 4.10 -11.34
CA PHE A 25 1.15 2.67 -11.27
C PHE A 25 2.63 2.35 -11.13
N ASP A 26 3.50 3.07 -11.86
CA ASP A 26 4.95 2.88 -11.78
C ASP A 26 5.50 3.18 -10.38
N ILE A 27 4.85 4.06 -9.63
CA ILE A 27 5.23 4.34 -8.23
C ILE A 27 4.79 3.19 -7.33
N VAL A 28 3.53 2.77 -7.42
CA VAL A 28 2.98 1.79 -6.47
C VAL A 28 3.42 0.36 -6.74
N ARG A 29 3.93 0.05 -7.93
CA ARG A 29 4.55 -1.25 -8.23
C ARG A 29 6.02 -1.34 -7.84
N SER A 30 6.63 -0.24 -7.47
CA SER A 30 8.06 -0.13 -7.18
C SER A 30 8.32 -0.18 -5.68
N PRO A 31 9.30 -0.97 -5.20
CA PRO A 31 9.68 -0.92 -3.79
C PRO A 31 10.19 0.47 -3.39
N ALA A 32 10.88 1.19 -4.28
CA ALA A 32 11.27 2.58 -4.03
C ALA A 32 10.04 3.47 -3.83
N GLY A 33 8.99 3.23 -4.61
CA GLY A 33 7.71 3.94 -4.47
C GLY A 33 7.04 3.67 -3.13
N HIS A 34 7.04 2.43 -2.67
CA HIS A 34 6.49 2.07 -1.36
C HIS A 34 7.17 2.84 -0.23
N VAL A 35 8.49 2.92 -0.26
CA VAL A 35 9.25 3.69 0.73
C VAL A 35 8.94 5.18 0.61
N ALA A 36 8.88 5.71 -0.62
CA ALA A 36 8.67 7.13 -0.86
C ALA A 36 7.30 7.64 -0.38
N ILE A 37 6.26 6.80 -0.48
CA ILE A 37 4.89 7.20 -0.12
C ILE A 37 4.47 6.76 1.28
N ASP A 38 5.35 6.09 2.01
CA ASP A 38 5.04 5.64 3.36
C ASP A 38 4.75 6.80 4.30
N ALA A 39 3.57 6.77 4.92
CA ALA A 39 3.13 7.79 5.86
C ALA A 39 3.51 7.45 7.31
N SER A 40 3.95 6.23 7.59
CA SER A 40 4.27 5.77 8.94
C SER A 40 5.70 6.08 9.35
N GLY A 41 6.61 6.19 8.39
CA GLY A 41 8.05 6.31 8.64
C GLY A 41 8.74 4.97 8.92
N MET A 42 8.00 3.86 8.94
CA MET A 42 8.57 2.53 9.20
C MET A 42 9.40 1.99 8.04
N LEU A 43 9.03 2.33 6.80
CA LEU A 43 9.68 1.82 5.60
C LEU A 43 10.95 2.61 5.34
N GLN A 44 12.10 2.01 5.61
CA GLN A 44 13.39 2.70 5.56
C GLN A 44 14.12 2.53 4.23
N ASP A 45 14.09 1.31 3.69
CA ASP A 45 14.83 0.97 2.48
C ASP A 45 14.23 -0.29 1.87
N TYR A 46 14.78 -0.74 0.76
CA TYR A 46 14.24 -1.89 0.04
C TYR A 46 15.34 -2.69 -0.65
N THR A 47 15.00 -3.92 -1.03
CA THR A 47 15.82 -4.78 -1.89
C THR A 47 14.90 -5.42 -2.93
N GLY A 48 15.25 -5.30 -4.20
CA GLY A 48 14.48 -5.89 -5.31
C GLY A 48 14.11 -4.87 -6.36
N GLU A 49 13.39 -5.34 -7.36
CA GLU A 49 12.99 -4.57 -8.53
C GLU A 49 11.49 -4.31 -8.55
N PRO A 50 11.02 -3.32 -9.33
CA PRO A 50 9.59 -3.12 -9.51
C PRO A 50 8.88 -4.38 -9.98
N ALA A 51 7.67 -4.59 -9.48
CA ALA A 51 6.87 -5.76 -9.83
C ALA A 51 6.38 -5.67 -11.28
N GLU A 52 6.36 -6.82 -11.96
CA GLU A 52 5.94 -6.96 -13.36
C GLU A 52 4.73 -7.90 -13.49
N LYS A 53 4.47 -8.74 -12.48
CA LYS A 53 3.42 -9.77 -12.54
C LYS A 53 3.08 -10.30 -11.17
N VAL A 54 1.97 -11.04 -11.09
CA VAL A 54 1.61 -11.81 -9.89
C VAL A 54 2.72 -12.81 -9.58
N GLY A 55 3.06 -12.94 -8.30
CA GLY A 55 4.12 -13.81 -7.83
C GLY A 55 5.46 -13.12 -7.65
N ASP A 56 5.65 -11.94 -8.22
CA ASP A 56 6.85 -11.15 -7.98
C ASP A 56 6.92 -10.73 -6.52
N THR A 57 8.14 -10.62 -6.02
CA THR A 57 8.40 -10.21 -4.63
C THR A 57 9.46 -9.13 -4.56
N PHE A 58 9.43 -8.36 -3.51
CA PHE A 58 10.56 -7.52 -3.09
C PHE A 58 10.54 -7.40 -1.57
N VAL A 59 11.64 -6.92 -1.00
CA VAL A 59 11.81 -6.84 0.45
C VAL A 59 11.82 -5.38 0.87
N ILE A 60 11.07 -5.08 1.93
CA ILE A 60 11.10 -3.75 2.56
C ILE A 60 11.79 -3.90 3.91
N HIS A 61 12.80 -3.04 4.12
CA HIS A 61 13.52 -2.96 5.38
C HIS A 61 12.80 -1.98 6.29
N MET A 62 12.30 -2.47 7.40
CA MET A 62 11.45 -1.71 8.32
C MET A 62 12.16 -1.41 9.63
N ASP A 63 11.77 -0.30 10.25
CA ASP A 63 12.17 0.04 11.61
C ASP A 63 10.96 0.58 12.34
N ARG A 64 10.53 -0.15 13.36
CA ARG A 64 9.37 0.20 14.19
C ARG A 64 9.76 0.78 15.55
N GLU A 65 11.04 0.91 15.82
CA GLU A 65 11.53 1.36 17.11
C GLU A 65 10.99 2.74 17.50
N SER A 66 10.98 3.67 16.55
CA SER A 66 10.55 5.04 16.80
C SER A 66 9.05 5.18 17.08
N LEU A 67 8.23 4.20 16.70
CA LEU A 67 6.79 4.22 17.00
C LEU A 67 6.48 3.81 18.42
N ASN A 68 7.41 3.11 19.09
CA ASN A 68 7.32 2.74 20.49
C ASN A 68 6.04 1.98 20.85
N ASP A 69 5.51 1.18 19.93
CA ASP A 69 4.29 0.40 20.14
C ASP A 69 4.55 -1.09 20.30
N PHE A 70 5.42 -1.68 19.45
CA PHE A 70 5.81 -3.07 19.52
C PHE A 70 7.33 -3.18 19.56
N PRO A 71 7.88 -4.12 20.37
CA PRO A 71 9.33 -4.28 20.50
C PRO A 71 9.94 -5.06 19.33
N LEU A 72 9.67 -4.66 18.10
CA LEU A 72 10.16 -5.33 16.89
C LEU A 72 11.49 -4.74 16.39
N GLY A 73 11.76 -3.47 16.69
CA GLY A 73 12.96 -2.79 16.21
C GLY A 73 13.06 -2.82 14.69
N LYS A 74 14.19 -3.26 14.19
CA LYS A 74 14.46 -3.42 12.75
C LYS A 74 14.12 -4.82 12.29
N TYR A 75 13.39 -4.93 11.19
CA TYR A 75 13.00 -6.20 10.60
C TYR A 75 12.70 -6.04 9.11
N ASP A 76 12.66 -7.15 8.39
CA ASP A 76 12.35 -7.16 6.97
C ASP A 76 10.98 -7.79 6.75
N VAL A 77 10.25 -7.27 5.77
CA VAL A 77 9.04 -7.92 5.27
C VAL A 77 9.18 -8.20 3.78
N THR A 78 8.70 -9.35 3.35
CA THR A 78 8.61 -9.69 1.94
C THR A 78 7.23 -9.33 1.43
N VAL A 79 7.21 -8.48 0.41
CA VAL A 79 5.99 -8.10 -0.30
C VAL A 79 5.74 -9.14 -1.39
N HIS A 80 4.58 -9.79 -1.35
CA HIS A 80 4.16 -10.78 -2.35
C HIS A 80 3.04 -10.19 -3.19
N ILE A 81 3.26 -10.03 -4.48
CA ILE A 81 2.25 -9.46 -5.38
C ILE A 81 1.18 -10.52 -5.67
N ILE A 82 -0.05 -10.24 -5.28
CA ILE A 82 -1.19 -11.16 -5.43
C ILE A 82 -2.16 -10.75 -6.52
N THR A 83 -2.17 -9.46 -6.90
CA THR A 83 -2.97 -8.94 -8.01
C THR A 83 -2.10 -8.00 -8.82
N PHE A 84 -2.12 -8.14 -10.14
CA PHE A 84 -1.39 -7.27 -11.04
C PHE A 84 -2.14 -7.10 -12.35
N ASP A 85 -2.77 -5.95 -12.53
CA ASP A 85 -3.43 -5.54 -13.77
C ASP A 85 -2.85 -4.17 -14.14
N ARG A 86 -2.01 -4.13 -15.15
CA ARG A 86 -1.20 -2.96 -15.48
C ARG A 86 -2.05 -1.70 -15.62
N ASP A 87 -1.61 -0.65 -14.91
CA ASP A 87 -2.25 0.68 -14.87
C ASP A 87 -3.66 0.68 -14.28
N ARG A 88 -4.13 -0.43 -13.71
CA ARG A 88 -5.47 -0.55 -13.13
C ARG A 88 -5.50 -1.01 -11.70
N GLU A 89 -4.77 -2.06 -11.35
CA GLU A 89 -4.80 -2.57 -9.99
C GLU A 89 -3.54 -3.33 -9.64
N ILE A 90 -3.05 -3.13 -8.44
CA ILE A 90 -1.98 -3.92 -7.83
C ILE A 90 -2.32 -4.16 -6.37
N ALA A 91 -2.11 -5.39 -5.91
CA ALA A 91 -2.31 -5.74 -4.51
C ALA A 91 -1.19 -6.67 -4.04
N TRP A 92 -0.91 -6.61 -2.75
CA TRP A 92 0.18 -7.39 -2.16
C TRP A 92 -0.16 -7.83 -0.75
N ASN A 93 0.47 -8.93 -0.36
CA ASN A 93 0.38 -9.53 0.96
C ASN A 93 1.73 -9.38 1.68
N LEU A 94 1.72 -9.04 2.96
CA LEU A 94 2.93 -8.92 3.78
C LEU A 94 3.02 -10.02 4.82
N GLY A 95 1.89 -10.59 5.19
CA GLY A 95 1.80 -11.53 6.30
C GLY A 95 1.85 -12.99 5.90
N GLU A 96 2.12 -13.32 4.64
CA GLU A 96 2.14 -14.69 4.16
C GLU A 96 3.16 -15.53 4.91
N ASP A 97 4.35 -14.99 5.14
CA ASP A 97 5.45 -15.68 5.81
C ASP A 97 5.13 -16.02 7.28
N ILE A 98 4.22 -15.28 7.91
CA ILE A 98 3.81 -15.48 9.30
C ILE A 98 2.37 -15.96 9.43
N GLY A 99 1.74 -16.33 8.31
CA GLY A 99 0.40 -16.89 8.29
C GLY A 99 -0.72 -15.89 8.53
N ILE A 100 -0.50 -14.60 8.29
CA ILE A 100 -1.53 -13.57 8.42
C ILE A 100 -2.00 -13.16 7.02
N PRO A 101 -3.19 -13.61 6.58
CA PRO A 101 -3.66 -13.37 5.22
C PRO A 101 -4.39 -12.02 5.12
N HIS A 102 -3.68 -10.93 5.30
CA HIS A 102 -4.17 -9.58 5.05
C HIS A 102 -3.44 -8.99 3.86
N PHE A 103 -4.08 -8.05 3.18
CA PHE A 103 -3.49 -7.49 1.97
C PHE A 103 -3.86 -6.02 1.77
N TYR A 104 -3.03 -5.34 1.03
CA TYR A 104 -3.16 -3.95 0.63
C TYR A 104 -3.21 -3.86 -0.88
N GLY A 105 -3.77 -2.80 -1.38
CA GLY A 105 -3.74 -2.58 -2.82
C GLY A 105 -4.11 -1.17 -3.23
N TYR A 106 -3.92 -0.93 -4.52
CA TYR A 106 -4.32 0.30 -5.19
C TYR A 106 -5.11 -0.05 -6.43
N ARG A 107 -6.26 0.60 -6.59
CA ARG A 107 -7.09 0.49 -7.78
C ARG A 107 -7.14 1.86 -8.46
N LEU A 108 -6.83 1.90 -9.75
CA LEU A 108 -6.74 3.11 -10.54
C LEU A 108 -7.81 3.12 -11.60
N GLU A 109 -8.50 4.24 -11.73
CA GLU A 109 -9.50 4.44 -12.76
C GLU A 109 -9.23 5.76 -13.47
N ALA A 110 -8.93 5.70 -14.76
CA ALA A 110 -8.67 6.88 -15.56
C ALA A 110 -9.95 7.73 -15.65
N GLY A 111 -9.83 8.98 -15.31
CA GLY A 111 -10.91 9.95 -15.40
C GLY A 111 -10.68 10.91 -16.55
N GLU A 112 -11.41 12.03 -16.53
CA GLU A 112 -11.28 13.09 -17.51
C GLU A 112 -10.14 14.05 -17.13
N ASP A 113 -9.65 14.80 -18.12
CA ASP A 113 -8.68 15.89 -17.95
C ASP A 113 -7.37 15.46 -17.28
N GLY A 114 -6.92 14.22 -17.53
CA GLY A 114 -5.65 13.72 -17.00
C GLY A 114 -5.67 13.42 -15.51
N VAL A 115 -6.86 13.27 -14.91
CA VAL A 115 -7.04 12.90 -13.52
C VAL A 115 -7.31 11.42 -13.42
N THR A 116 -6.67 10.76 -12.44
CA THR A 116 -6.90 9.35 -12.13
C THR A 116 -7.56 9.25 -10.75
N SER A 117 -8.64 8.50 -10.66
CA SER A 117 -9.24 8.16 -9.37
C SER A 117 -8.45 7.00 -8.78
N VAL A 118 -7.82 7.21 -7.63
CA VAL A 118 -6.96 6.22 -6.98
C VAL A 118 -7.58 5.80 -5.66
N THR A 119 -7.85 4.50 -5.54
CA THR A 119 -8.37 3.90 -4.31
C THR A 119 -7.28 3.08 -3.65
N SER A 120 -6.91 3.46 -2.43
CA SER A 120 -6.05 2.67 -1.56
C SER A 120 -6.94 1.82 -0.67
N TYR A 121 -6.67 0.53 -0.59
CA TYR A 121 -7.47 -0.36 0.26
C TYR A 121 -6.60 -1.28 1.11
N TYR A 122 -7.16 -1.61 2.27
CA TYR A 122 -6.58 -2.58 3.19
C TYR A 122 -7.66 -3.56 3.62
N ASP A 123 -7.41 -4.85 3.43
CA ASP A 123 -8.38 -5.92 3.64
C ASP A 123 -7.80 -6.98 4.59
N TRP A 124 -8.57 -7.32 5.62
CA TRP A 124 -8.22 -8.36 6.59
C TRP A 124 -9.34 -9.37 6.77
N SER A 125 -10.20 -9.49 5.77
CA SER A 125 -11.37 -10.39 5.83
C SER A 125 -11.01 -11.86 5.97
N LEU A 126 -9.83 -12.25 5.49
CA LEU A 126 -9.34 -13.63 5.55
C LEU A 126 -8.57 -13.96 6.83
N VAL A 127 -8.35 -12.96 7.69
CA VAL A 127 -7.63 -13.16 8.94
C VAL A 127 -8.45 -14.02 9.89
N ASN A 128 -7.77 -14.92 10.61
CA ASN A 128 -8.40 -15.82 11.57
C ASN A 128 -9.18 -15.03 12.66
N SER A 129 -10.37 -15.51 13.00
CA SER A 129 -11.23 -14.87 14.00
C SER A 129 -10.56 -14.67 15.36
N ASP A 130 -9.60 -15.51 15.71
CA ASP A 130 -8.88 -15.42 16.99
C ASP A 130 -8.10 -14.11 17.16
N ILE A 131 -7.62 -13.53 16.05
CA ILE A 131 -6.81 -12.32 16.06
C ILE A 131 -7.44 -11.16 15.28
N LYS A 132 -8.60 -11.38 14.67
CA LYS A 132 -9.26 -10.38 13.82
C LYS A 132 -9.58 -9.08 14.57
N GLU A 133 -9.84 -9.16 15.86
CA GLU A 133 -10.12 -7.99 16.70
C GLU A 133 -8.97 -6.98 16.76
N ARG A 134 -7.75 -7.44 16.47
CA ARG A 134 -6.56 -6.58 16.46
C ARG A 134 -6.42 -5.78 15.18
N PHE A 135 -7.31 -6.01 14.21
CA PHE A 135 -7.27 -5.34 12.92
C PHE A 135 -8.33 -4.22 12.85
N PRO A 136 -8.09 -3.15 12.07
CA PRO A 136 -6.92 -2.97 11.21
C PRO A 136 -5.67 -2.59 11.99
N ILE A 137 -4.50 -3.08 11.56
CA ILE A 137 -3.21 -2.67 12.12
C ILE A 137 -2.68 -1.40 11.42
N VAL A 138 -3.28 -1.03 10.29
CA VAL A 138 -3.01 0.22 9.58
C VAL A 138 -4.32 1.01 9.56
N PRO A 139 -4.36 2.20 10.17
CA PRO A 139 -5.59 2.99 10.27
C PRO A 139 -5.91 3.69 8.95
N GLU A 140 -7.16 4.10 8.81
CA GLU A 140 -7.64 4.87 7.65
C GLU A 140 -6.82 6.12 7.41
N SER A 141 -6.40 6.80 8.48
CA SER A 141 -5.58 8.02 8.38
C SER A 141 -4.24 7.76 7.69
N ALA A 142 -3.64 6.59 7.85
CA ALA A 142 -2.39 6.23 7.18
C ALA A 142 -2.62 6.02 5.69
N LEU A 143 -3.71 5.36 5.29
CA LEU A 143 -4.06 5.19 3.88
C LEU A 143 -4.29 6.55 3.21
N ARG A 144 -5.02 7.43 3.89
CA ARG A 144 -5.29 8.78 3.40
C ARG A 144 -4.01 9.58 3.24
N ALA A 145 -3.14 9.55 4.23
CA ALA A 145 -1.86 10.29 4.19
C ALA A 145 -0.97 9.78 3.06
N SER A 146 -0.89 8.47 2.87
CA SER A 146 -0.11 7.89 1.78
C SER A 146 -0.61 8.33 0.40
N LEU A 147 -1.93 8.45 0.22
CA LEU A 147 -2.48 8.97 -1.04
C LEU A 147 -2.06 10.42 -1.31
N GLY A 148 -1.98 11.25 -0.28
CA GLY A 148 -1.48 12.62 -0.42
C GLY A 148 -0.01 12.67 -0.80
N ILE A 149 0.80 11.80 -0.20
CA ILE A 149 2.22 11.68 -0.52
C ILE A 149 2.38 11.10 -1.93
N LEU A 150 1.54 10.15 -2.32
CA LEU A 150 1.53 9.59 -3.68
C LEU A 150 1.26 10.67 -4.73
N GLU A 151 0.28 11.55 -4.49
CA GLU A 151 0.01 12.67 -5.39
C GLU A 151 1.24 13.56 -5.55
N ARG A 152 1.88 13.93 -4.44
CA ARG A 152 3.09 14.74 -4.47
C ARG A 152 4.23 14.03 -5.21
N THR A 153 4.39 12.74 -4.98
CA THR A 153 5.42 11.94 -5.64
C THR A 153 5.16 11.83 -7.15
N ALA A 154 3.91 11.63 -7.55
CA ALA A 154 3.54 11.60 -8.97
C ALA A 154 3.84 12.92 -9.67
N ARG A 155 3.71 14.03 -8.94
CA ARG A 155 3.94 15.38 -9.48
C ARG A 155 5.42 15.67 -9.68
N ARG A 156 6.28 15.23 -8.79
CA ARG A 156 7.72 15.55 -8.84
C ARG A 156 8.62 14.40 -9.29
N GLY A 157 8.09 13.18 -9.36
CA GLY A 157 8.87 11.98 -9.65
C GLY A 157 9.54 11.38 -8.42
N LEU A 158 10.00 10.15 -8.56
CA LEU A 158 10.77 9.43 -7.53
C LEU A 158 12.20 9.93 -7.46
#